data_05fc24581c23023ad4f72948170d95a0
#
_entry.id   05fc24581c23023ad4f72948170d95a0
#
_cell.length_a   1.000
_cell.length_b   1.000
_cell.length_c   1.000
_cell.angle_alpha   90.00
_cell.angle_beta   90.00
_cell.angle_gamma   90.00
#
_symmetry.space_group_name_H-M   'P 1'
#
loop_
_entity.id
_entity.type
_entity.pdbx_description
1 polymer ?
#
loop_
_entity_poly.entity_id
_entity_poly.type
_entity_poly.pdbx_seq_one_letter_code
_entity_poly.pdbx_strand_id
1 'polypeptide(L)'
;MNDRIRQLKDYIFGKQHQVLRRQVDWNLAEKFMADGTSPVWRRALALGKVLTAEQPHFLPGERIAFLRTVANLPTLFTDAEQQAMEGKYSFSEQGLPFNFTPDYGSVIAQGLDSLRLTLVARKERAEQENDAEGAEFLAAAIFSVEAVLNLADRYRAVADKQSLTEIAETLAVVPHQGATTLRQAMQFFRILHFTLWCEGEYHNGIGRLDQLLQPYYAHDLQAGILTRDSAFELLEEFFLTFNRDSDLYIGVQQGDNGQSLMIGGCRKDGSDAWNDLSQMILEAACDLKLIDPKINFRISADTPLDRLELGSRLTRAGLGFPQYSNDDVMIPALLAWGYDLEDARDYTVAACWELVIPGVCHEFVNLDAISLPESLLEVLNVSRAQYFAEFKAEFGQCLRRKAEALLERYQNLNVLPSAFISALCPCAIDKARNITQAGKYHNWGVHGTGMAVAADSLAALDDVVFQKHLCSLPEFAGIVHDNFQGHADILAEVRNCAPKLGCNQPAADQALQEVVKLWKDAWQGLKNSQGGLVRPGTGSAMYYIWHSQNLGAT
;
A
#
# COMPACT_ATOMS: atom_id res chain seq x y z
N MET A 1 22.41 -14.11 -10.53
CA MET A 1 21.90 -15.21 -9.65
C MET A 1 22.87 -16.38 -9.64
N ASN A 2 23.45 -16.73 -8.49
CA ASN A 2 24.31 -17.88 -8.31
C ASN A 2 23.52 -19.16 -7.98
N ASP A 3 24.21 -20.30 -7.79
CA ASP A 3 23.56 -21.61 -7.56
C ASP A 3 22.79 -21.67 -6.23
N ARG A 4 23.29 -21.02 -5.16
CA ARG A 4 22.61 -20.94 -3.85
C ARG A 4 21.27 -20.20 -3.99
N ILE A 5 21.29 -19.03 -4.61
CA ILE A 5 20.07 -18.23 -4.80
C ILE A 5 19.07 -18.95 -5.72
N ARG A 6 19.57 -19.65 -6.76
CA ARG A 6 18.70 -20.45 -7.64
C ARG A 6 18.02 -21.57 -6.85
N GLN A 7 18.76 -22.33 -6.06
CA GLN A 7 18.20 -23.39 -5.22
C GLN A 7 17.18 -22.87 -4.22
N LEU A 8 17.47 -21.73 -3.58
CA LEU A 8 16.53 -21.09 -2.63
C LEU A 8 15.26 -20.62 -3.34
N LYS A 9 15.39 -20.00 -4.52
CA LYS A 9 14.26 -19.60 -5.36
C LYS A 9 13.40 -20.81 -5.75
N ASP A 10 14.03 -21.88 -6.27
CA ASP A 10 13.33 -23.10 -6.67
C ASP A 10 12.61 -23.75 -5.48
N TYR A 11 13.20 -23.73 -4.30
CA TYR A 11 12.60 -24.24 -3.06
C TYR A 11 11.35 -23.44 -2.67
N ILE A 12 11.42 -22.10 -2.72
CA ILE A 12 10.31 -21.20 -2.37
C ILE A 12 9.18 -21.32 -3.40
N PHE A 13 9.48 -21.16 -4.69
CA PHE A 13 8.45 -21.21 -5.76
C PHE A 13 7.93 -22.62 -6.03
N GLY A 14 8.72 -23.66 -5.73
CA GLY A 14 8.26 -25.04 -5.65
C GLY A 14 7.40 -25.35 -4.44
N LYS A 15 7.16 -24.36 -3.55
CA LYS A 15 6.29 -24.44 -2.37
C LYS A 15 6.70 -25.54 -1.37
N GLN A 16 7.96 -25.94 -1.38
CA GLN A 16 8.45 -27.05 -0.54
C GLN A 16 8.37 -26.72 0.96
N HIS A 17 8.48 -25.44 1.33
CA HIS A 17 8.36 -24.94 2.70
C HIS A 17 6.94 -24.99 3.28
N GLN A 18 5.94 -25.17 2.43
CA GLN A 18 4.53 -25.19 2.89
C GLN A 18 4.20 -26.39 3.78
N VAL A 19 4.98 -27.47 3.71
CA VAL A 19 4.85 -28.64 4.59
C VAL A 19 5.08 -28.30 6.08
N LEU A 20 5.73 -27.19 6.36
CA LEU A 20 5.99 -26.69 7.71
C LEU A 20 4.79 -25.96 8.33
N ARG A 21 3.78 -25.67 7.54
CA ARG A 21 2.61 -24.89 7.96
C ARG A 21 1.55 -25.76 8.61
N ARG A 22 0.87 -25.17 9.59
CA ARG A 22 -0.25 -25.79 10.30
C ARG A 22 -1.38 -24.80 10.51
N GLN A 23 -2.59 -25.33 10.57
CA GLN A 23 -3.77 -24.59 11.05
C GLN A 23 -3.79 -24.60 12.57
N VAL A 24 -4.26 -23.51 13.17
CA VAL A 24 -4.46 -23.38 14.61
C VAL A 24 -5.93 -23.06 14.86
N ASP A 25 -6.51 -23.73 15.84
CA ASP A 25 -7.84 -23.39 16.34
C ASP A 25 -7.70 -22.30 17.41
N TRP A 26 -8.11 -21.08 17.04
CA TRP A 26 -7.82 -19.91 17.85
C TRP A 26 -8.81 -19.64 18.98
N ASN A 27 -10.10 -19.78 18.73
CA ASN A 27 -11.21 -19.53 19.69
C ASN A 27 -11.02 -18.23 20.52
N LEU A 28 -10.50 -17.15 19.88
CA LEU A 28 -10.15 -15.90 20.58
C LEU A 28 -11.32 -14.93 20.64
N ALA A 29 -12.16 -14.86 19.60
CA ALA A 29 -13.25 -13.89 19.53
C ALA A 29 -14.24 -14.03 20.69
N GLU A 30 -14.70 -15.26 20.97
CA GLU A 30 -15.62 -15.58 22.07
C GLU A 30 -14.99 -15.23 23.43
N LYS A 31 -13.71 -15.53 23.58
CA LYS A 31 -12.98 -15.20 24.81
C LYS A 31 -12.85 -13.68 24.98
N PHE A 32 -12.49 -12.96 23.94
CA PHE A 32 -12.40 -11.50 23.99
C PHE A 32 -13.74 -10.84 24.31
N MET A 33 -14.82 -11.34 23.74
CA MET A 33 -16.17 -10.89 24.04
C MET A 33 -16.53 -11.15 25.51
N ALA A 34 -16.29 -12.37 26.01
CA ALA A 34 -16.61 -12.75 27.37
C ALA A 34 -15.80 -11.95 28.41
N ASP A 35 -14.52 -11.68 28.14
CA ASP A 35 -13.62 -10.95 29.03
C ASP A 35 -13.79 -9.41 28.91
N GLY A 36 -14.61 -8.91 27.96
CA GLY A 36 -14.74 -7.48 27.69
C GLY A 36 -13.45 -6.81 27.20
N THR A 37 -12.60 -7.58 26.49
CA THR A 37 -11.30 -7.10 26.02
C THR A 37 -11.46 -5.96 25.03
N SER A 38 -10.75 -4.85 25.23
CA SER A 38 -10.80 -3.68 24.37
C SER A 38 -10.21 -3.96 22.97
N PRO A 39 -10.64 -3.23 21.93
CA PRO A 39 -10.17 -3.47 20.54
C PRO A 39 -8.64 -3.45 20.39
N VAL A 40 -7.95 -2.53 21.08
CA VAL A 40 -6.49 -2.43 21.03
C VAL A 40 -5.83 -3.67 21.62
N TRP A 41 -6.35 -4.17 22.74
CA TRP A 41 -5.85 -5.38 23.37
C TRP A 41 -6.21 -6.65 22.62
N ARG A 42 -7.38 -6.72 21.97
CA ARG A 42 -7.72 -7.88 21.10
C ARG A 42 -6.66 -8.09 20.04
N ARG A 43 -6.26 -7.00 19.36
CA ARG A 43 -5.27 -7.07 18.30
C ARG A 43 -3.88 -7.42 18.83
N ALA A 44 -3.43 -6.78 19.88
CA ALA A 44 -2.13 -7.07 20.49
C ALA A 44 -2.03 -8.51 21.02
N LEU A 45 -3.07 -8.99 21.71
CA LEU A 45 -3.11 -10.35 22.23
C LEU A 45 -3.18 -11.39 21.11
N ALA A 46 -3.95 -11.13 20.05
CA ALA A 46 -3.99 -11.99 18.88
C ALA A 46 -2.61 -12.10 18.21
N LEU A 47 -1.92 -10.97 17.99
CA LEU A 47 -0.54 -10.96 17.50
C LEU A 47 0.38 -11.79 18.40
N GLY A 48 0.34 -11.57 19.72
CA GLY A 48 1.15 -12.32 20.68
C GLY A 48 0.89 -13.83 20.63
N LYS A 49 -0.37 -14.24 20.42
CA LYS A 49 -0.75 -15.67 20.25
C LYS A 49 -0.21 -16.23 18.94
N VAL A 50 -0.34 -15.49 17.83
CA VAL A 50 0.22 -15.92 16.53
C VAL A 50 1.72 -16.08 16.64
N LEU A 51 2.46 -15.06 17.14
CA LEU A 51 3.90 -15.12 17.31
C LEU A 51 4.36 -16.26 18.23
N THR A 52 3.60 -16.55 19.30
CA THR A 52 3.88 -17.68 20.19
C THR A 52 3.68 -19.02 19.49
N ALA A 53 2.69 -19.11 18.61
CA ALA A 53 2.39 -20.33 17.86
C ALA A 53 3.37 -20.59 16.72
N GLU A 54 3.99 -19.55 16.15
CA GLU A 54 5.02 -19.70 15.11
C GLU A 54 6.19 -20.56 15.60
N GLN A 55 6.68 -21.44 14.75
CA GLN A 55 7.80 -22.33 15.07
C GLN A 55 9.02 -21.92 14.24
N PRO A 56 10.19 -21.67 14.88
CA PRO A 56 11.40 -21.36 14.15
C PRO A 56 11.84 -22.50 13.24
N HIS A 57 11.89 -22.22 11.94
CA HIS A 57 12.41 -23.09 10.90
C HIS A 57 13.31 -22.30 9.96
N PHE A 58 14.26 -22.98 9.35
CA PHE A 58 15.22 -22.39 8.42
C PHE A 58 15.15 -23.14 7.08
N LEU A 59 15.22 -22.37 6.00
CA LEU A 59 15.30 -22.92 4.65
C LEU A 59 16.74 -23.36 4.34
N PRO A 60 16.94 -24.39 3.51
CA PRO A 60 18.27 -24.81 3.12
C PRO A 60 19.09 -23.68 2.49
N GLY A 61 20.22 -23.33 3.10
CA GLY A 61 21.14 -22.32 2.58
C GLY A 61 20.72 -20.86 2.74
N GLU A 62 19.64 -20.55 3.49
CA GLU A 62 19.26 -19.18 3.78
C GLU A 62 20.19 -18.51 4.79
N ARG A 63 20.30 -17.20 4.70
CA ARG A 63 21.03 -16.30 5.62
C ARG A 63 20.15 -15.26 6.28
N ILE A 64 18.93 -15.07 5.72
CA ILE A 64 17.90 -14.19 6.26
C ILE A 64 16.71 -15.07 6.63
N ALA A 65 16.49 -15.21 7.93
CA ALA A 65 15.48 -16.11 8.50
C ALA A 65 14.07 -15.49 8.57
N PHE A 66 13.18 -16.15 9.24
CA PHE A 66 11.76 -15.87 9.49
C PHE A 66 10.83 -16.31 8.36
N LEU A 67 10.13 -17.40 8.64
CA LEU A 67 9.18 -18.08 7.77
C LEU A 67 7.87 -18.32 8.54
N ARG A 68 6.72 -18.11 7.89
CA ARG A 68 5.41 -18.41 8.47
C ARG A 68 5.17 -19.92 8.57
N THR A 69 4.85 -20.37 9.76
CA THR A 69 4.49 -21.77 10.07
C THR A 69 3.04 -21.92 10.56
N VAL A 70 2.36 -20.80 10.80
CA VAL A 70 0.94 -20.74 11.11
C VAL A 70 0.20 -20.23 9.87
N ALA A 71 -0.74 -21.03 9.35
CA ALA A 71 -1.38 -20.78 8.07
C ALA A 71 -2.61 -19.85 8.15
N ASN A 72 -3.17 -19.65 9.36
CA ASN A 72 -4.38 -18.85 9.55
C ASN A 72 -4.21 -17.84 10.68
N LEU A 73 -4.94 -16.75 10.59
CA LEU A 73 -5.01 -15.73 11.63
C LEU A 73 -6.29 -15.93 12.47
N PRO A 74 -6.27 -15.49 13.75
CA PRO A 74 -7.47 -15.50 14.58
C PRO A 74 -8.47 -14.43 14.14
N THR A 75 -9.75 -14.73 14.27
CA THR A 75 -10.81 -13.70 14.26
C THR A 75 -10.80 -12.95 15.59
N LEU A 76 -11.09 -11.64 15.55
CA LEU A 76 -11.02 -10.75 16.71
C LEU A 76 -12.39 -10.45 17.29
N PHE A 77 -13.45 -10.64 16.51
CA PHE A 77 -14.84 -10.37 16.87
C PHE A 77 -15.71 -11.56 16.51
N THR A 78 -16.71 -11.83 17.33
CA THR A 78 -17.74 -12.82 17.01
C THR A 78 -18.67 -12.32 15.90
N ASP A 79 -19.37 -13.22 15.22
CA ASP A 79 -20.36 -12.86 14.19
C ASP A 79 -21.43 -11.89 14.74
N ALA A 80 -21.84 -12.06 16.00
CA ALA A 80 -22.80 -11.19 16.65
C ALA A 80 -22.24 -9.77 16.88
N GLU A 81 -20.96 -9.64 17.25
CA GLU A 81 -20.30 -8.33 17.38
C GLU A 81 -20.16 -7.67 16.00
N GLN A 82 -19.79 -8.42 14.96
CA GLN A 82 -19.67 -7.90 13.59
C GLN A 82 -21.03 -7.38 13.09
N GLN A 83 -22.09 -8.15 13.24
CA GLN A 83 -23.46 -7.73 12.89
C GLN A 83 -23.89 -6.49 13.68
N ALA A 84 -23.54 -6.39 14.96
CA ALA A 84 -23.87 -5.21 15.77
C ALA A 84 -23.12 -3.94 15.35
N MET A 85 -21.95 -4.11 14.71
CA MET A 85 -21.15 -3.00 14.15
C MET A 85 -21.59 -2.62 12.73
N GLU A 86 -22.20 -3.55 12.00
CA GLU A 86 -22.65 -3.32 10.62
C GLU A 86 -23.60 -2.13 10.52
N GLY A 87 -23.34 -1.24 9.58
CA GLY A 87 -24.13 -0.02 9.36
C GLY A 87 -23.93 1.09 10.39
N LYS A 88 -23.22 0.86 11.49
CA LYS A 88 -22.90 1.90 12.47
C LYS A 88 -21.54 2.55 12.22
N TYR A 89 -20.61 1.76 11.73
CA TYR A 89 -19.24 2.17 11.47
C TYR A 89 -18.76 1.56 10.15
N SER A 90 -18.03 2.33 9.39
CA SER A 90 -17.17 1.76 8.33
C SER A 90 -15.96 1.13 9.02
N PHE A 91 -16.04 -0.15 9.27
CA PHE A 91 -15.08 -0.88 10.08
C PHE A 91 -14.58 -2.10 9.32
N SER A 92 -13.29 -2.33 9.36
CA SER A 92 -12.68 -3.56 8.85
C SER A 92 -12.17 -4.41 10.00
N GLU A 93 -12.71 -5.63 10.12
CA GLU A 93 -12.21 -6.60 11.09
C GLU A 93 -10.77 -7.02 10.80
N GLN A 94 -10.42 -7.11 9.51
CA GLN A 94 -9.10 -7.59 9.08
C GLN A 94 -7.97 -6.57 9.26
N GLY A 95 -8.28 -5.41 9.82
CA GLY A 95 -7.24 -4.51 10.19
C GLY A 95 -7.39 -3.08 9.67
N LEU A 96 -6.26 -2.43 9.49
CA LEU A 96 -6.18 -1.08 8.96
C LEU A 96 -6.46 -1.11 7.45
N PRO A 97 -7.07 -0.05 6.90
CA PRO A 97 -7.01 0.14 5.46
C PRO A 97 -5.55 0.13 5.03
N PHE A 98 -5.20 -0.85 4.23
CA PHE A 98 -3.84 -1.13 3.77
C PHE A 98 -3.14 0.09 3.16
N ASN A 99 -1.93 -0.07 2.66
CA ASN A 99 -1.15 0.97 2.00
C ASN A 99 -0.48 1.92 2.99
N PHE A 100 0.37 1.35 3.82
CA PHE A 100 1.16 2.06 4.81
C PHE A 100 2.65 1.71 4.68
N THR A 101 3.52 2.61 5.09
CA THR A 101 4.95 2.37 5.22
C THR A 101 5.42 2.84 6.59
N PRO A 102 5.83 1.95 7.50
CA PRO A 102 6.42 2.32 8.78
C PRO A 102 7.73 3.11 8.64
N ASP A 103 8.19 3.72 9.73
CA ASP A 103 9.55 4.25 9.84
C ASP A 103 10.55 3.11 10.13
N TYR A 104 10.74 2.25 9.13
CA TYR A 104 11.72 1.16 9.25
C TYR A 104 13.13 1.66 9.58
N GLY A 105 13.51 2.82 9.01
CA GLY A 105 14.85 3.36 9.17
C GLY A 105 15.21 3.64 10.62
N SER A 106 14.37 4.39 11.31
CA SER A 106 14.57 4.72 12.73
C SER A 106 14.53 3.49 13.62
N VAL A 107 13.60 2.57 13.38
CA VAL A 107 13.46 1.35 14.17
C VAL A 107 14.68 0.43 14.00
N ILE A 108 15.12 0.20 12.76
CA ILE A 108 16.29 -0.64 12.46
C ILE A 108 17.57 -0.05 13.04
N ALA A 109 17.69 1.28 13.06
CA ALA A 109 18.86 1.95 13.60
C ALA A 109 18.94 1.90 15.13
N GLN A 110 17.79 1.93 15.85
CA GLN A 110 17.78 1.98 17.31
C GLN A 110 17.62 0.63 18.03
N GLY A 111 16.95 -0.33 17.40
CA GLY A 111 16.61 -1.62 18.01
C GLY A 111 15.32 -1.60 18.82
N LEU A 112 14.71 -2.79 19.00
CA LEU A 112 13.43 -2.92 19.72
C LEU A 112 13.58 -2.76 21.23
N ASP A 113 14.74 -3.02 21.85
CA ASP A 113 14.93 -2.77 23.28
C ASP A 113 14.89 -1.26 23.58
N SER A 114 15.52 -0.44 22.73
CA SER A 114 15.46 1.01 22.84
C SER A 114 14.02 1.53 22.61
N LEU A 115 13.35 1.01 21.59
CA LEU A 115 11.95 1.33 21.31
C LEU A 115 11.05 0.99 22.50
N ARG A 116 11.21 -0.19 23.09
CA ARG A 116 10.46 -0.62 24.28
C ARG A 116 10.66 0.33 25.46
N LEU A 117 11.90 0.75 25.71
CA LEU A 117 12.18 1.73 26.78
C LEU A 117 11.48 3.08 26.50
N THR A 118 11.48 3.54 25.26
CA THR A 118 10.75 4.75 24.85
C THR A 118 9.25 4.63 25.11
N LEU A 119 8.65 3.49 24.74
CA LEU A 119 7.24 3.21 24.99
C LEU A 119 6.91 3.17 26.48
N VAL A 120 7.77 2.55 27.32
CA VAL A 120 7.60 2.52 28.79
C VAL A 120 7.62 3.93 29.36
N ALA A 121 8.61 4.73 29.03
CA ALA A 121 8.71 6.11 29.51
C ALA A 121 7.50 6.96 29.07
N ARG A 122 7.03 6.78 27.84
CA ARG A 122 5.84 7.51 27.35
C ARG A 122 4.56 7.05 28.05
N LYS A 123 4.45 5.74 28.37
CA LYS A 123 3.33 5.20 29.12
C LYS A 123 3.28 5.78 30.54
N GLU A 124 4.40 5.81 31.26
CA GLU A 124 4.50 6.42 32.59
C GLU A 124 4.06 7.89 32.56
N ARG A 125 4.44 8.60 31.50
CA ARG A 125 4.01 9.98 31.29
C ARG A 125 2.50 10.09 31.03
N ALA A 126 1.91 9.20 30.22
CA ALA A 126 0.47 9.17 29.98
C ALA A 126 -0.32 8.93 31.28
N GLU A 127 0.18 8.04 32.14
CA GLU A 127 -0.40 7.79 33.48
C GLU A 127 -0.35 9.03 34.37
N GLN A 128 0.76 9.76 34.35
CA GLN A 128 0.90 11.03 35.09
C GLN A 128 -0.02 12.14 34.55
N GLU A 129 -0.26 12.16 33.26
CA GLU A 129 -1.17 13.06 32.55
C GLU A 129 -2.65 12.66 32.73
N ASN A 130 -2.95 11.53 33.38
CA ASN A 130 -4.26 10.90 33.50
C ASN A 130 -4.87 10.53 32.13
N ASP A 131 -4.05 10.23 31.13
CA ASP A 131 -4.45 9.75 29.82
C ASP A 131 -4.57 8.21 29.84
N ALA A 132 -5.70 7.71 30.33
CA ALA A 132 -5.93 6.28 30.49
C ALA A 132 -5.95 5.55 29.13
N GLU A 133 -6.50 6.17 28.08
CA GLU A 133 -6.54 5.60 26.72
C GLU A 133 -5.13 5.49 26.15
N GLY A 134 -4.32 6.53 26.31
CA GLY A 134 -2.92 6.50 25.85
C GLY A 134 -2.08 5.50 26.63
N ALA A 135 -2.27 5.39 27.94
CA ALA A 135 -1.56 4.41 28.76
C ALA A 135 -1.92 2.97 28.36
N GLU A 136 -3.19 2.69 28.09
CA GLU A 136 -3.65 1.39 27.60
C GLU A 136 -3.05 1.06 26.21
N PHE A 137 -3.10 2.01 25.29
CA PHE A 137 -2.54 1.87 23.95
C PHE A 137 -1.04 1.56 24.01
N LEU A 138 -0.27 2.31 24.80
CA LEU A 138 1.16 2.08 24.96
C LEU A 138 1.49 0.75 25.66
N ALA A 139 0.65 0.30 26.61
CA ALA A 139 0.79 -1.01 27.23
C ALA A 139 0.62 -2.15 26.19
N ALA A 140 -0.36 -2.03 25.29
CA ALA A 140 -0.55 -2.97 24.20
C ALA A 140 0.63 -2.95 23.19
N ALA A 141 1.21 -1.77 22.95
CA ALA A 141 2.40 -1.63 22.09
C ALA A 141 3.63 -2.30 22.72
N ILE A 142 3.87 -2.08 24.00
CA ILE A 142 4.96 -2.75 24.75
C ILE A 142 4.80 -4.26 24.68
N PHE A 143 3.62 -4.78 24.96
CA PHE A 143 3.33 -6.22 24.87
C PHE A 143 3.62 -6.78 23.47
N SER A 144 3.23 -6.06 22.43
CA SER A 144 3.45 -6.48 21.04
C SER A 144 4.94 -6.53 20.69
N VAL A 145 5.72 -5.51 21.10
CA VAL A 145 7.18 -5.47 20.91
C VAL A 145 7.86 -6.63 21.65
N GLU A 146 7.47 -6.89 22.91
CA GLU A 146 8.01 -8.00 23.68
C GLU A 146 7.69 -9.36 23.06
N ALA A 147 6.53 -9.53 22.44
CA ALA A 147 6.19 -10.75 21.71
C ALA A 147 7.11 -10.99 20.50
N VAL A 148 7.52 -9.92 19.80
CA VAL A 148 8.49 -10.00 18.69
C VAL A 148 9.87 -10.40 19.20
N LEU A 149 10.35 -9.75 20.26
CA LEU A 149 11.64 -10.07 20.90
C LEU A 149 11.69 -11.55 21.31
N ASN A 150 10.63 -12.02 21.99
CA ASN A 150 10.53 -13.44 22.38
C ASN A 150 10.58 -14.41 21.16
N LEU A 151 9.96 -14.07 20.04
CA LEU A 151 10.06 -14.90 18.84
C LEU A 151 11.48 -14.91 18.28
N ALA A 152 12.14 -13.75 18.23
CA ALA A 152 13.53 -13.63 17.76
C ALA A 152 14.50 -14.45 18.62
N ASP A 153 14.33 -14.44 19.94
CA ASP A 153 15.13 -15.26 20.86
C ASP A 153 14.94 -16.77 20.61
N ARG A 154 13.70 -17.19 20.31
CA ARG A 154 13.44 -18.59 19.94
C ARG A 154 14.09 -18.96 18.61
N TYR A 155 14.05 -18.08 17.61
CA TYR A 155 14.78 -18.29 16.34
C TYR A 155 16.27 -18.42 16.57
N ARG A 156 16.87 -17.52 17.38
CA ARG A 156 18.28 -17.57 17.76
C ARG A 156 18.63 -18.89 18.43
N ALA A 157 17.89 -19.30 19.46
CA ALA A 157 18.14 -20.54 20.19
C ALA A 157 18.10 -21.79 19.29
N VAL A 158 17.21 -21.82 18.29
CA VAL A 158 17.16 -22.92 17.32
C VAL A 158 18.32 -22.85 16.34
N ALA A 159 18.72 -21.65 15.89
CA ALA A 159 19.87 -21.43 15.02
C ALA A 159 21.16 -21.91 15.70
N ASP A 160 21.37 -21.55 16.97
CA ASP A 160 22.52 -22.02 17.78
C ASP A 160 22.53 -23.56 17.86
N LYS A 161 21.39 -24.18 18.16
CA LYS A 161 21.27 -25.64 18.27
C LYS A 161 21.56 -26.34 16.95
N GLN A 162 21.23 -25.72 15.82
CA GLN A 162 21.47 -26.27 14.47
C GLN A 162 22.84 -25.86 13.90
N SER A 163 23.66 -25.13 14.65
CA SER A 163 24.97 -24.63 14.22
C SER A 163 24.90 -23.72 12.99
N LEU A 164 23.78 -22.95 12.85
CA LEU A 164 23.60 -21.92 11.84
C LEU A 164 24.25 -20.62 12.29
N THR A 165 25.59 -20.63 12.38
CA THR A 165 26.39 -19.58 13.03
C THR A 165 26.08 -18.18 12.54
N GLU A 166 26.03 -17.97 11.23
CA GLU A 166 25.76 -16.64 10.66
C GLU A 166 24.38 -16.07 11.05
N ILE A 167 23.35 -16.91 11.11
CA ILE A 167 22.00 -16.52 11.53
C ILE A 167 21.98 -16.26 13.03
N ALA A 168 22.58 -17.13 13.83
CA ALA A 168 22.65 -17.00 15.28
C ALA A 168 23.39 -15.72 15.70
N GLU A 169 24.54 -15.41 15.10
CA GLU A 169 25.29 -14.17 15.31
C GLU A 169 24.48 -12.93 14.92
N THR A 170 23.76 -12.97 13.80
CA THR A 170 22.89 -11.88 13.37
C THR A 170 21.76 -11.65 14.37
N LEU A 171 21.08 -12.72 14.81
CA LEU A 171 19.98 -12.66 15.78
C LEU A 171 20.46 -12.42 17.22
N ALA A 172 21.76 -12.51 17.49
CA ALA A 172 22.34 -12.06 18.76
C ALA A 172 22.34 -10.54 18.92
N VAL A 173 22.25 -9.81 17.81
CA VAL A 173 22.22 -8.34 17.77
C VAL A 173 20.80 -7.85 17.48
N VAL A 174 20.24 -8.23 16.35
CA VAL A 174 18.92 -7.74 15.91
C VAL A 174 17.83 -8.78 16.21
N PRO A 175 16.63 -8.36 16.60
CA PRO A 175 16.11 -7.00 16.66
C PRO A 175 16.32 -6.27 17.99
N HIS A 176 17.02 -6.86 18.97
CA HIS A 176 17.23 -6.24 20.29
C HIS A 176 17.95 -4.90 20.17
N GLN A 177 19.09 -4.91 19.50
CA GLN A 177 19.91 -3.72 19.24
C GLN A 177 19.71 -3.23 17.81
N GLY A 178 20.15 -2.00 17.56
CA GLY A 178 20.21 -1.46 16.20
C GLY A 178 21.16 -2.25 15.30
N ALA A 179 20.82 -2.33 14.02
CA ALA A 179 21.68 -2.95 13.03
C ALA A 179 22.97 -2.14 12.81
N THR A 180 24.07 -2.83 12.57
CA THR A 180 25.35 -2.22 12.22
C THR A 180 25.89 -2.69 10.85
N THR A 181 25.37 -3.82 10.35
CA THR A 181 25.75 -4.40 9.05
C THR A 181 24.55 -4.52 8.12
N LEU A 182 24.81 -4.63 6.83
CA LEU A 182 23.77 -4.81 5.80
C LEU A 182 22.89 -6.05 6.07
N ARG A 183 23.50 -7.17 6.44
CA ARG A 183 22.76 -8.39 6.77
C ARG A 183 21.88 -8.21 7.99
N GLN A 184 22.37 -7.55 9.04
CA GLN A 184 21.55 -7.23 10.22
C GLN A 184 20.38 -6.33 9.86
N ALA A 185 20.60 -5.31 9.03
CA ALA A 185 19.53 -4.41 8.60
C ALA A 185 18.43 -5.15 7.80
N MET A 186 18.82 -6.01 6.85
CA MET A 186 17.89 -6.83 6.09
C MET A 186 17.15 -7.87 6.95
N GLN A 187 17.86 -8.52 7.88
CA GLN A 187 17.22 -9.45 8.84
C GLN A 187 16.23 -8.74 9.74
N PHE A 188 16.58 -7.56 10.25
CA PHE A 188 15.68 -6.78 11.09
C PHE A 188 14.46 -6.30 10.31
N PHE A 189 14.66 -5.80 9.09
CA PHE A 189 13.53 -5.46 8.20
C PHE A 189 12.60 -6.68 8.03
N ARG A 190 13.16 -7.86 7.74
CA ARG A 190 12.36 -9.09 7.59
C ARG A 190 11.57 -9.43 8.85
N ILE A 191 12.14 -9.25 10.05
CA ILE A 191 11.43 -9.47 11.32
C ILE A 191 10.22 -8.54 11.44
N LEU A 192 10.40 -7.24 11.16
CA LEU A 192 9.30 -6.27 11.21
C LEU A 192 8.21 -6.60 10.17
N HIS A 193 8.61 -6.83 8.94
CA HIS A 193 7.71 -7.18 7.84
C HIS A 193 6.93 -8.49 8.12
N PHE A 194 7.60 -9.52 8.61
CA PHE A 194 6.98 -10.77 9.05
C PHE A 194 5.93 -10.53 10.14
N THR A 195 6.24 -9.67 11.11
CA THR A 195 5.34 -9.35 12.22
C THR A 195 4.08 -8.61 11.76
N LEU A 196 4.23 -7.64 10.84
CA LEU A 196 3.09 -6.96 10.23
C LEU A 196 2.14 -7.96 9.57
N TRP A 197 2.69 -8.94 8.88
CA TRP A 197 1.91 -10.00 8.25
C TRP A 197 1.27 -10.95 9.27
N CYS A 198 1.91 -11.21 10.41
CA CYS A 198 1.31 -11.95 11.53
C CYS A 198 0.15 -11.19 12.20
N GLU A 199 0.12 -9.86 12.08
CA GLU A 199 -0.97 -9.01 12.55
C GLU A 199 -2.13 -8.92 11.53
N GLY A 200 -1.95 -9.43 10.31
CA GLY A 200 -2.93 -9.39 9.24
C GLY A 200 -2.75 -8.22 8.27
N GLU A 201 -1.70 -7.41 8.46
CA GLU A 201 -1.40 -6.27 7.61
C GLU A 201 -0.60 -6.72 6.40
N TYR A 202 -1.17 -6.60 5.22
CA TYR A 202 -0.48 -6.76 3.94
C TYR A 202 -0.60 -5.47 3.11
N HIS A 203 -0.01 -5.41 1.93
CA HIS A 203 0.13 -4.18 1.14
C HIS A 203 0.96 -3.08 1.85
N ASN A 204 1.83 -3.48 2.78
CA ASN A 204 2.75 -2.53 3.41
C ASN A 204 3.89 -2.19 2.45
N GLY A 205 4.12 -0.89 2.28
CA GLY A 205 5.25 -0.39 1.51
C GLY A 205 6.58 -0.76 2.16
N ILE A 206 7.57 -1.07 1.34
CA ILE A 206 8.96 -1.30 1.78
C ILE A 206 9.68 0.04 2.01
N GLY A 207 9.17 1.09 1.39
CA GLY A 207 9.76 2.40 1.46
C GLY A 207 10.93 2.60 0.49
N ARG A 208 11.79 3.55 0.79
CA ARG A 208 12.95 3.92 -0.01
C ARG A 208 14.13 3.02 0.34
N LEU A 209 14.08 1.77 -0.14
CA LEU A 209 15.00 0.71 0.27
C LEU A 209 16.47 1.05 -0.01
N ASP A 210 16.75 1.71 -1.12
CA ASP A 210 18.10 2.17 -1.48
C ASP A 210 18.67 3.18 -0.48
N GLN A 211 17.83 4.04 0.10
CA GLN A 211 18.22 4.98 1.12
C GLN A 211 18.35 4.32 2.50
N LEU A 212 17.42 3.44 2.82
CA LEU A 212 17.37 2.73 4.10
C LEU A 212 18.62 1.85 4.31
N LEU A 213 19.03 1.12 3.28
CA LEU A 213 20.13 0.17 3.38
C LEU A 213 21.51 0.78 3.09
N GLN A 214 21.56 1.95 2.45
CA GLN A 214 22.82 2.60 2.03
C GLN A 214 23.84 2.80 3.15
N PRO A 215 23.49 3.24 4.37
CA PRO A 215 24.48 3.41 5.45
C PRO A 215 25.19 2.12 5.83
N TYR A 216 24.43 1.03 5.90
CA TYR A 216 24.95 -0.29 6.26
C TYR A 216 25.80 -0.90 5.15
N TYR A 217 25.39 -0.75 3.90
CA TYR A 217 26.13 -1.18 2.73
C TYR A 217 27.48 -0.45 2.61
N ALA A 218 27.47 0.88 2.75
CA ALA A 218 28.67 1.69 2.70
C ALA A 218 29.65 1.34 3.83
N HIS A 219 29.14 1.13 5.04
CA HIS A 219 29.93 0.68 6.19
C HIS A 219 30.60 -0.66 5.90
N ASP A 220 29.85 -1.66 5.44
CA ASP A 220 30.36 -3.01 5.23
C ASP A 220 31.39 -3.08 4.10
N LEU A 221 31.20 -2.29 3.03
CA LEU A 221 32.21 -2.15 1.96
C LEU A 221 33.48 -1.51 2.48
N GLN A 222 33.38 -0.42 3.24
CA GLN A 222 34.53 0.29 3.79
C GLN A 222 35.29 -0.56 4.79
N ALA A 223 34.58 -1.34 5.62
CA ALA A 223 35.17 -2.24 6.59
C ALA A 223 35.69 -3.56 5.99
N GLY A 224 35.46 -3.80 4.70
CA GLY A 224 35.84 -5.06 4.04
C GLY A 224 35.03 -6.28 4.51
N ILE A 225 33.88 -6.06 5.12
CA ILE A 225 32.96 -7.13 5.58
C ILE A 225 32.27 -7.78 4.37
N LEU A 226 31.88 -6.96 3.38
CA LEU A 226 31.27 -7.39 2.14
C LEU A 226 32.02 -6.87 0.92
N THR A 227 31.86 -7.58 -0.19
CA THR A 227 32.14 -7.08 -1.54
C THR A 227 30.82 -6.69 -2.20
N ARG A 228 30.87 -5.96 -3.33
CA ARG A 228 29.67 -5.67 -4.12
C ARG A 228 28.93 -6.96 -4.51
N ASP A 229 29.66 -8.00 -4.92
CA ASP A 229 29.06 -9.27 -5.35
C ASP A 229 28.39 -10.01 -4.19
N SER A 230 28.99 -10.03 -3.00
CA SER A 230 28.37 -10.66 -1.83
C SER A 230 27.19 -9.87 -1.29
N ALA A 231 27.21 -8.53 -1.41
CA ALA A 231 26.06 -7.68 -1.11
C ALA A 231 24.92 -7.88 -2.12
N PHE A 232 25.24 -8.05 -3.40
CA PHE A 232 24.27 -8.36 -4.45
C PHE A 232 23.58 -9.71 -4.20
N GLU A 233 24.34 -10.76 -3.88
CA GLU A 233 23.77 -12.06 -3.50
C GLU A 233 22.84 -11.96 -2.29
N LEU A 234 23.22 -11.17 -1.28
CA LEU A 234 22.40 -10.96 -0.09
C LEU A 234 21.09 -10.19 -0.43
N LEU A 235 21.17 -9.23 -1.35
CA LEU A 235 20.01 -8.49 -1.84
C LEU A 235 19.06 -9.40 -2.64
N GLU A 236 19.57 -10.29 -3.49
CA GLU A 236 18.76 -11.29 -4.18
C GLU A 236 18.02 -12.19 -3.19
N GLU A 237 18.70 -12.67 -2.15
CA GLU A 237 18.03 -13.44 -1.09
C GLU A 237 16.99 -12.64 -0.34
N PHE A 238 17.28 -11.39 -0.02
CA PHE A 238 16.33 -10.50 0.64
C PHE A 238 15.05 -10.33 -0.19
N PHE A 239 15.15 -10.20 -1.52
CA PHE A 239 13.98 -10.15 -2.42
C PHE A 239 13.16 -11.45 -2.38
N LEU A 240 13.81 -12.59 -2.27
CA LEU A 240 13.09 -13.86 -2.12
C LEU A 240 12.28 -13.94 -0.82
N THR A 241 12.67 -13.20 0.24
CA THR A 241 11.92 -13.21 1.50
C THR A 241 10.50 -12.67 1.36
N PHE A 242 10.24 -11.76 0.42
CA PHE A 242 8.91 -11.20 0.15
C PHE A 242 7.96 -12.21 -0.52
N ASN A 243 8.48 -13.34 -0.99
CA ASN A 243 7.71 -14.37 -1.70
C ASN A 243 7.49 -15.65 -0.87
N ARG A 244 8.11 -15.78 0.30
CA ARG A 244 8.01 -17.01 1.12
C ARG A 244 6.60 -17.31 1.61
N ASP A 245 5.88 -16.27 1.98
CA ASP A 245 4.60 -16.37 2.68
C ASP A 245 3.45 -15.72 1.90
N SER A 246 3.71 -15.26 0.68
CA SER A 246 2.78 -14.46 -0.13
C SER A 246 1.47 -15.15 -0.44
N ASP A 247 1.44 -16.48 -0.42
CA ASP A 247 0.23 -17.29 -0.65
C ASP A 247 -0.71 -17.38 0.58
N LEU A 248 -0.27 -16.94 1.75
CA LEU A 248 -1.10 -16.89 2.96
C LEU A 248 -1.99 -15.64 3.03
N TYR A 249 -1.75 -14.67 2.17
CA TYR A 249 -2.43 -13.38 2.20
C TYR A 249 -3.32 -13.23 0.98
N ILE A 250 -4.49 -12.64 1.21
CA ILE A 250 -5.43 -12.31 0.14
C ILE A 250 -4.86 -11.13 -0.62
N GLY A 251 -4.15 -11.41 -1.72
CA GLY A 251 -3.67 -10.41 -2.68
C GLY A 251 -4.57 -10.35 -3.91
N VAL A 252 -4.22 -9.50 -4.85
CA VAL A 252 -4.89 -9.42 -6.15
C VAL A 252 -4.69 -10.72 -6.92
N GLN A 253 -3.50 -11.30 -6.82
CA GLN A 253 -3.13 -12.61 -7.35
C GLN A 253 -1.94 -13.17 -6.58
N GLN A 254 -1.68 -14.46 -6.73
CA GLN A 254 -0.50 -15.08 -6.10
C GLN A 254 0.79 -14.41 -6.59
N GLY A 255 1.62 -13.96 -5.65
CA GLY A 255 2.87 -13.24 -5.92
C GLY A 255 2.70 -11.74 -6.14
N ASP A 256 1.48 -11.21 -5.99
CA ASP A 256 1.18 -9.79 -6.02
C ASP A 256 0.49 -9.37 -4.71
N ASN A 257 1.28 -9.12 -3.69
CA ASN A 257 0.80 -8.66 -2.39
C ASN A 257 1.05 -7.16 -2.19
N GLY A 258 1.35 -6.43 -3.26
CA GLY A 258 1.51 -4.99 -3.21
C GLY A 258 2.72 -4.50 -2.42
N GLN A 259 3.77 -5.31 -2.32
CA GLN A 259 5.00 -5.00 -1.59
C GLN A 259 5.90 -4.10 -2.44
N SER A 260 5.57 -2.81 -2.44
CA SER A 260 6.27 -1.82 -3.27
C SER A 260 7.47 -1.23 -2.56
N LEU A 261 8.59 -1.16 -3.27
CA LEU A 261 9.77 -0.39 -2.88
C LEU A 261 10.02 0.75 -3.87
N MET A 262 10.73 1.77 -3.40
CA MET A 262 11.04 2.93 -4.21
C MET A 262 12.53 3.20 -4.22
N ILE A 263 13.07 3.62 -5.37
CA ILE A 263 14.47 3.96 -5.57
C ILE A 263 14.62 5.33 -6.25
N GLY A 264 15.79 5.94 -6.10
CA GLY A 264 16.19 7.17 -6.78
C GLY A 264 15.42 8.41 -6.31
N GLY A 265 15.22 9.36 -7.22
CA GLY A 265 14.63 10.66 -6.92
C GLY A 265 15.54 11.56 -6.09
N CYS A 266 14.95 12.40 -5.24
CA CYS A 266 15.71 13.28 -4.35
C CYS A 266 15.59 12.89 -2.87
N ARG A 267 16.55 13.34 -2.05
CA ARG A 267 16.49 13.29 -0.58
C ARG A 267 15.62 14.43 -0.04
N LYS A 268 15.38 14.44 1.27
CA LYS A 268 14.61 15.51 1.95
C LYS A 268 15.20 16.90 1.71
N ASP A 269 16.52 17.02 1.61
CA ASP A 269 17.23 18.26 1.32
C ASP A 269 17.19 18.65 -0.18
N GLY A 270 16.71 17.79 -1.05
CA GLY A 270 16.62 17.97 -2.50
C GLY A 270 17.82 17.45 -3.27
N SER A 271 18.84 16.91 -2.61
CA SER A 271 19.98 16.30 -3.29
C SER A 271 19.61 14.97 -3.97
N ASP A 272 20.37 14.58 -5.01
CA ASP A 272 20.17 13.31 -5.72
C ASP A 272 20.29 12.11 -4.76
N ALA A 273 19.29 11.26 -4.77
CA ALA A 273 19.22 10.09 -3.91
C ALA A 273 19.77 8.80 -4.55
N TRP A 274 20.10 8.83 -5.84
CA TRP A 274 20.64 7.66 -6.52
C TRP A 274 21.96 7.21 -5.92
N ASN A 275 22.12 5.90 -5.73
CA ASN A 275 23.33 5.29 -5.18
C ASN A 275 23.53 3.89 -5.77
N ASP A 276 24.60 3.19 -5.34
CA ASP A 276 24.94 1.85 -5.81
C ASP A 276 23.80 0.83 -5.57
N LEU A 277 23.09 0.94 -4.45
CA LEU A 277 21.96 0.05 -4.16
C LEU A 277 20.79 0.31 -5.10
N SER A 278 20.56 1.57 -5.55
CA SER A 278 19.54 1.86 -6.55
C SER A 278 19.77 1.06 -7.84
N GLN A 279 21.02 1.00 -8.30
CA GLN A 279 21.42 0.19 -9.44
C GLN A 279 21.27 -1.31 -9.16
N MET A 280 21.80 -1.78 -8.02
CA MET A 280 21.77 -3.19 -7.65
C MET A 280 20.34 -3.73 -7.51
N ILE A 281 19.39 -2.92 -7.03
CA ILE A 281 17.97 -3.26 -6.94
C ILE A 281 17.38 -3.55 -8.33
N LEU A 282 17.67 -2.71 -9.31
CA LEU A 282 17.22 -2.95 -10.71
C LEU A 282 17.87 -4.21 -11.30
N GLU A 283 19.17 -4.42 -11.05
CA GLU A 283 19.90 -5.60 -11.51
C GLU A 283 19.34 -6.88 -10.89
N ALA A 284 19.10 -6.90 -9.57
CA ALA A 284 18.53 -8.05 -8.86
C ALA A 284 17.10 -8.37 -9.33
N ALA A 285 16.28 -7.36 -9.57
CA ALA A 285 14.94 -7.54 -10.13
C ALA A 285 14.99 -8.16 -11.54
N CYS A 286 15.92 -7.72 -12.39
CA CYS A 286 16.15 -8.32 -13.72
C CYS A 286 16.58 -9.80 -13.65
N ASP A 287 17.43 -10.15 -12.69
CA ASP A 287 17.94 -11.51 -12.51
C ASP A 287 16.88 -12.46 -11.94
N LEU A 288 16.17 -11.99 -10.92
CA LEU A 288 15.19 -12.81 -10.20
C LEU A 288 13.85 -12.93 -10.94
N LYS A 289 13.44 -11.90 -11.67
CA LYS A 289 12.16 -11.84 -12.38
C LYS A 289 10.97 -12.17 -11.47
N LEU A 290 10.86 -11.44 -10.36
CA LEU A 290 9.78 -11.56 -9.39
C LEU A 290 8.77 -10.43 -9.57
N ILE A 291 7.51 -10.66 -9.20
CA ILE A 291 6.50 -9.61 -9.12
C ILE A 291 6.74 -8.77 -7.85
N ASP A 292 6.88 -9.42 -6.70
CA ASP A 292 7.23 -8.78 -5.44
C ASP A 292 8.72 -8.99 -5.10
N PRO A 293 9.43 -7.96 -4.65
CA PRO A 293 8.96 -6.59 -4.45
C PRO A 293 8.74 -5.82 -5.77
N LYS A 294 7.70 -5.00 -5.82
CA LYS A 294 7.41 -4.11 -6.95
C LYS A 294 8.38 -2.93 -6.94
N ILE A 295 9.08 -2.74 -8.03
CA ILE A 295 10.06 -1.65 -8.14
C ILE A 295 9.39 -0.38 -8.63
N ASN A 296 9.50 0.71 -7.86
CA ASN A 296 9.13 2.06 -8.27
C ASN A 296 10.38 2.91 -8.41
N PHE A 297 10.54 3.55 -9.54
CA PHE A 297 11.69 4.38 -9.85
C PHE A 297 11.28 5.85 -9.96
N ARG A 298 11.79 6.68 -9.06
CA ARG A 298 11.57 8.12 -9.08
C ARG A 298 12.51 8.78 -10.08
N ILE A 299 11.93 9.53 -10.99
CA ILE A 299 12.63 10.24 -12.06
C ILE A 299 12.26 11.72 -12.06
N SER A 300 13.06 12.52 -12.75
CA SER A 300 12.82 13.94 -13.03
C SER A 300 13.40 14.29 -14.41
N ALA A 301 13.23 15.53 -14.85
CA ALA A 301 13.87 16.04 -16.06
C ALA A 301 15.41 15.94 -16.01
N ASP A 302 15.99 15.95 -14.81
CA ASP A 302 17.44 15.88 -14.59
C ASP A 302 17.96 14.44 -14.45
N THR A 303 17.11 13.43 -14.55
CA THR A 303 17.54 12.04 -14.41
C THR A 303 18.46 11.63 -15.56
N PRO A 304 19.70 11.18 -15.31
CA PRO A 304 20.65 10.77 -16.33
C PRO A 304 20.12 9.62 -17.19
N LEU A 305 20.41 9.66 -18.49
CA LEU A 305 19.89 8.69 -19.47
C LEU A 305 20.32 7.25 -19.17
N ASP A 306 21.53 7.03 -18.69
CA ASP A 306 22.05 5.72 -18.32
C ASP A 306 21.22 5.05 -17.22
N ARG A 307 20.69 5.82 -16.26
CA ARG A 307 19.78 5.33 -15.22
C ARG A 307 18.42 4.93 -15.82
N LEU A 308 17.89 5.71 -16.76
CA LEU A 308 16.66 5.39 -17.49
C LEU A 308 16.83 4.13 -18.35
N GLU A 309 18.01 3.95 -18.96
CA GLU A 309 18.35 2.73 -19.70
C GLU A 309 18.31 1.47 -18.80
N LEU A 310 18.83 1.57 -17.55
CA LEU A 310 18.74 0.48 -16.59
C LEU A 310 17.27 0.12 -16.24
N GLY A 311 16.44 1.14 -15.97
CA GLY A 311 15.02 0.94 -15.75
C GLY A 311 14.33 0.29 -16.97
N SER A 312 14.66 0.74 -18.18
CA SER A 312 14.13 0.19 -19.43
C SER A 312 14.51 -1.28 -19.66
N ARG A 313 15.68 -1.72 -19.18
CA ARG A 313 16.06 -3.15 -19.22
C ARG A 313 15.12 -4.00 -18.38
N LEU A 314 14.73 -3.51 -17.18
CA LEU A 314 13.76 -4.20 -16.35
C LEU A 314 12.36 -4.21 -17.01
N THR A 315 11.92 -3.08 -17.58
CA THR A 315 10.66 -3.01 -18.34
C THR A 315 10.64 -4.04 -19.47
N ARG A 316 11.74 -4.16 -20.21
CA ARG A 316 11.88 -5.15 -21.29
C ARG A 316 11.85 -6.60 -20.81
N ALA A 317 12.14 -6.86 -19.52
CA ALA A 317 12.01 -8.20 -18.95
C ALA A 317 10.56 -8.70 -18.85
N GLY A 318 9.58 -7.81 -19.06
CA GLY A 318 8.16 -8.18 -19.19
C GLY A 318 7.41 -8.28 -17.86
N LEU A 319 7.95 -7.74 -16.79
CA LEU A 319 7.33 -7.79 -15.44
C LEU A 319 6.37 -6.62 -15.17
N GLY A 320 6.27 -5.64 -16.07
CA GLY A 320 5.51 -4.41 -15.84
C GLY A 320 6.21 -3.40 -14.92
N PHE A 321 7.47 -3.60 -14.60
CA PHE A 321 8.27 -2.75 -13.72
C PHE A 321 9.54 -2.27 -14.45
N PRO A 322 10.21 -1.18 -13.92
CA PRO A 322 9.76 -0.35 -12.81
C PRO A 322 8.55 0.49 -13.19
N GLN A 323 7.72 0.83 -12.19
CA GLN A 323 6.78 1.93 -12.31
C GLN A 323 7.56 3.24 -12.16
N TYR A 324 7.31 4.21 -13.04
CA TYR A 324 8.01 5.49 -12.98
C TYR A 324 7.16 6.54 -12.28
N SER A 325 7.75 7.21 -11.28
CA SER A 325 7.15 8.34 -10.57
C SER A 325 7.94 9.60 -10.89
N ASN A 326 7.31 10.59 -11.50
CA ASN A 326 7.98 11.84 -11.89
C ASN A 326 7.96 12.85 -10.74
N ASP A 327 9.10 13.12 -10.13
CA ASP A 327 9.26 14.07 -9.02
C ASP A 327 8.83 15.49 -9.38
N ASP A 328 9.02 15.91 -10.66
CA ASP A 328 8.59 17.24 -11.14
C ASP A 328 7.07 17.42 -11.13
N VAL A 329 6.32 16.34 -11.07
CA VAL A 329 4.86 16.31 -10.98
C VAL A 329 4.40 15.97 -9.56
N MET A 330 4.95 14.91 -8.98
CA MET A 330 4.49 14.36 -7.69
C MET A 330 4.75 15.30 -6.51
N ILE A 331 5.95 15.89 -6.44
CA ILE A 331 6.30 16.80 -5.34
C ILE A 331 5.42 18.06 -5.34
N PRO A 332 5.28 18.80 -6.47
CA PRO A 332 4.34 19.93 -6.53
C PRO A 332 2.88 19.54 -6.22
N ALA A 333 2.44 18.36 -6.65
CA ALA A 333 1.09 17.87 -6.34
C ALA A 333 0.89 17.65 -4.84
N LEU A 334 1.86 17.01 -4.16
CA LEU A 334 1.80 16.81 -2.71
C LEU A 334 1.82 18.15 -1.95
N LEU A 335 2.66 19.12 -2.38
CA LEU A 335 2.65 20.47 -1.80
C LEU A 335 1.28 21.15 -1.96
N ALA A 336 0.64 21.01 -3.12
CA ALA A 336 -0.71 21.53 -3.33
C ALA A 336 -1.77 20.85 -2.44
N TRP A 337 -1.52 19.64 -1.96
CA TRP A 337 -2.34 18.91 -1.00
C TRP A 337 -1.99 19.20 0.46
N GLY A 338 -1.06 20.14 0.71
CA GLY A 338 -0.71 20.62 2.04
C GLY A 338 0.35 19.80 2.77
N TYR A 339 1.10 18.95 2.06
CA TYR A 339 2.27 18.28 2.64
C TYR A 339 3.44 19.27 2.73
N ASP A 340 4.25 19.15 3.78
CA ASP A 340 5.49 19.90 3.89
C ASP A 340 6.51 19.42 2.84
N LEU A 341 7.43 20.29 2.44
CA LEU A 341 8.38 20.01 1.36
C LEU A 341 9.27 18.80 1.64
N GLU A 342 9.74 18.65 2.88
CA GLU A 342 10.59 17.50 3.26
C GLU A 342 9.81 16.19 3.18
N ASP A 343 8.57 16.17 3.65
CA ASP A 343 7.68 15.02 3.57
C ASP A 343 7.31 14.71 2.11
N ALA A 344 6.97 15.74 1.33
CA ALA A 344 6.68 15.59 -0.09
C ALA A 344 7.88 15.02 -0.88
N ARG A 345 9.12 15.37 -0.50
CA ARG A 345 10.33 14.79 -1.10
C ARG A 345 10.61 13.36 -0.65
N ASP A 346 10.08 12.94 0.50
CA ASP A 346 10.27 11.59 1.04
C ASP A 346 9.15 10.61 0.69
N TYR A 347 8.24 10.98 -0.21
CA TYR A 347 7.15 10.11 -0.61
C TYR A 347 7.65 8.77 -1.15
N THR A 348 6.85 7.75 -0.91
CA THR A 348 6.99 6.41 -1.48
C THR A 348 5.64 5.91 -1.97
N VAL A 349 5.63 4.71 -2.54
CA VAL A 349 4.42 4.02 -2.97
C VAL A 349 4.23 2.79 -2.09
N ALA A 350 3.00 2.58 -1.63
CA ALA A 350 2.56 1.31 -1.07
C ALA A 350 1.53 0.68 -2.02
N ALA A 351 1.55 -0.63 -2.15
CA ALA A 351 0.76 -1.40 -3.12
C ALA A 351 1.00 -1.00 -4.59
N CYS A 352 0.05 -0.35 -5.26
CA CYS A 352 0.14 -0.07 -6.70
C CYS A 352 0.68 1.33 -7.00
N TRP A 353 -0.11 2.37 -6.67
CA TRP A 353 0.16 3.77 -6.97
C TRP A 353 -0.10 4.68 -5.77
N GLU A 354 -0.41 4.11 -4.64
CA GLU A 354 -0.81 4.82 -3.45
C GLU A 354 0.38 5.55 -2.83
N LEU A 355 0.41 6.86 -2.99
CA LEU A 355 1.45 7.71 -2.42
C LEU A 355 1.29 7.81 -0.91
N VAL A 356 2.33 7.48 -0.18
CA VAL A 356 2.40 7.52 1.29
C VAL A 356 3.69 8.19 1.76
N ILE A 357 3.67 8.72 2.97
CA ILE A 357 4.86 9.30 3.61
C ILE A 357 5.30 8.36 4.74
N PRO A 358 6.46 7.70 4.63
CA PRO A 358 6.90 6.69 5.58
C PRO A 358 6.94 7.18 7.03
N GLY A 359 6.28 6.46 7.93
CA GLY A 359 6.33 6.72 9.38
C GLY A 359 5.68 8.01 9.87
N VAL A 360 5.16 8.85 8.98
CA VAL A 360 4.63 10.19 9.30
C VAL A 360 3.13 10.20 9.49
N CYS A 361 2.42 9.42 8.72
CA CYS A 361 0.96 9.32 8.76
C CYS A 361 0.49 7.98 8.21
N HIS A 362 -0.71 7.59 8.60
CA HIS A 362 -1.45 6.52 7.94
C HIS A 362 -2.74 7.11 7.39
N GLU A 363 -2.73 7.45 6.13
CA GLU A 363 -3.87 8.01 5.41
C GLU A 363 -4.65 6.88 4.72
N PHE A 364 -5.96 7.06 4.58
CA PHE A 364 -6.80 6.08 3.89
C PHE A 364 -6.75 6.32 2.38
N VAL A 365 -5.63 5.99 1.76
CA VAL A 365 -5.32 6.32 0.36
C VAL A 365 -6.16 5.57 -0.67
N ASN A 366 -6.89 4.54 -0.24
CA ASN A 366 -7.74 3.69 -1.07
C ASN A 366 -9.06 3.39 -0.34
N LEU A 367 -9.79 4.44 0.09
CA LEU A 367 -10.96 4.29 0.95
C LEU A 367 -12.14 3.69 0.19
N ASP A 368 -12.43 4.19 -1.02
CA ASP A 368 -13.59 3.83 -1.82
C ASP A 368 -13.45 4.29 -3.28
N ALA A 369 -14.46 4.02 -4.10
CA ALA A 369 -14.47 4.39 -5.50
C ALA A 369 -15.84 4.92 -5.96
N ILE A 370 -15.81 5.83 -6.94
CA ILE A 370 -16.98 6.30 -7.68
C ILE A 370 -16.80 5.94 -9.15
N SER A 371 -17.77 5.23 -9.72
CA SER A 371 -17.82 4.95 -11.14
C SER A 371 -18.18 6.20 -11.94
N LEU A 372 -17.24 6.69 -12.73
CA LEU A 372 -17.47 7.85 -13.60
C LEU A 372 -18.41 7.53 -14.76
N PRO A 373 -18.29 6.35 -15.45
CA PRO A 373 -19.25 5.96 -16.47
C PRO A 373 -20.67 5.80 -15.96
N GLU A 374 -20.88 5.16 -14.80
CA GLU A 374 -22.23 5.05 -14.21
C GLU A 374 -22.81 6.42 -13.88
N SER A 375 -21.97 7.33 -13.35
CA SER A 375 -22.38 8.70 -13.06
C SER A 375 -22.75 9.46 -14.32
N LEU A 376 -22.04 9.21 -15.44
CA LEU A 376 -22.36 9.80 -16.73
C LEU A 376 -23.68 9.25 -17.29
N LEU A 377 -23.93 7.94 -17.20
CA LEU A 377 -25.19 7.31 -17.61
C LEU A 377 -26.38 7.81 -16.78
N GLU A 378 -26.20 7.99 -15.47
CA GLU A 378 -27.22 8.56 -14.59
C GLU A 378 -27.65 9.94 -15.09
N VAL A 379 -26.70 10.80 -15.44
CA VAL A 379 -26.98 12.12 -15.99
C VAL A 379 -27.62 12.03 -17.37
N LEU A 380 -27.13 11.19 -18.26
CA LEU A 380 -27.66 10.98 -19.61
C LEU A 380 -29.14 10.62 -19.59
N ASN A 381 -29.56 9.78 -18.65
CA ASN A 381 -30.94 9.31 -18.55
C ASN A 381 -31.94 10.41 -18.15
N VAL A 382 -31.48 11.45 -17.43
CA VAL A 382 -32.39 12.49 -16.90
C VAL A 382 -32.16 13.87 -17.51
N SER A 383 -31.03 14.12 -18.14
CA SER A 383 -30.64 15.41 -18.68
C SER A 383 -31.58 15.90 -19.79
N ARG A 384 -31.76 17.21 -19.83
CA ARG A 384 -32.50 17.95 -20.89
C ARG A 384 -31.64 19.10 -21.42
N ALA A 385 -30.32 18.99 -21.25
CA ALA A 385 -29.38 20.02 -21.68
C ALA A 385 -29.53 20.33 -23.18
N GLN A 386 -29.54 21.62 -23.50
CA GLN A 386 -29.57 22.09 -24.88
C GLN A 386 -28.18 22.27 -25.46
N TYR A 387 -27.18 22.41 -24.60
CA TYR A 387 -25.78 22.65 -24.96
C TYR A 387 -24.87 21.70 -24.18
N PHE A 388 -23.78 21.31 -24.80
CA PHE A 388 -22.80 20.41 -24.20
C PHE A 388 -22.23 20.94 -22.88
N ALA A 389 -22.06 22.28 -22.75
CA ALA A 389 -21.61 22.90 -21.51
C ALA A 389 -22.59 22.68 -20.33
N GLU A 390 -23.88 22.67 -20.59
CA GLU A 390 -24.93 22.40 -19.59
C GLU A 390 -24.84 20.92 -19.13
N PHE A 391 -24.71 19.98 -20.08
CA PHE A 391 -24.55 18.57 -19.78
C PHE A 391 -23.31 18.31 -18.91
N LYS A 392 -22.18 18.93 -19.24
CA LYS A 392 -20.96 18.83 -18.41
C LYS A 392 -21.17 19.39 -17.01
N ALA A 393 -21.88 20.48 -16.87
CA ALA A 393 -22.22 21.06 -15.56
C ALA A 393 -23.09 20.10 -14.71
N GLU A 394 -24.09 19.47 -15.32
CA GLU A 394 -24.93 18.46 -14.66
C GLU A 394 -24.12 17.23 -14.24
N PHE A 395 -23.17 16.78 -15.09
CA PHE A 395 -22.27 15.70 -14.76
C PHE A 395 -21.37 16.06 -13.56
N GLY A 396 -20.79 17.26 -13.55
CA GLY A 396 -20.01 17.76 -12.40
C GLY A 396 -20.84 17.81 -11.10
N GLN A 397 -22.11 18.26 -11.18
CA GLN A 397 -23.01 18.26 -10.03
C GLN A 397 -23.34 16.82 -9.55
N CYS A 398 -23.50 15.87 -10.46
CA CYS A 398 -23.69 14.46 -10.10
C CYS A 398 -22.50 13.93 -9.33
N LEU A 399 -21.27 14.17 -9.83
CA LEU A 399 -20.05 13.76 -9.15
C LEU A 399 -19.92 14.43 -7.76
N ARG A 400 -20.30 15.71 -7.64
CA ARG A 400 -20.30 16.43 -6.36
C ARG A 400 -21.25 15.79 -5.35
N ARG A 401 -22.48 15.49 -5.72
CA ARG A 401 -23.45 14.82 -4.84
C ARG A 401 -22.93 13.44 -4.39
N LYS A 402 -22.32 12.68 -5.30
CA LYS A 402 -21.75 11.37 -4.96
C LYS A 402 -20.56 11.50 -4.01
N ALA A 403 -19.72 12.52 -4.18
CA ALA A 403 -18.61 12.81 -3.28
C ALA A 403 -19.10 13.17 -1.87
N GLU A 404 -20.13 14.01 -1.76
CA GLU A 404 -20.74 14.39 -0.48
C GLU A 404 -21.39 13.18 0.21
N ALA A 405 -22.15 12.36 -0.52
CA ALA A 405 -22.75 11.13 0.01
C ALA A 405 -21.71 10.11 0.48
N LEU A 406 -20.56 10.01 -0.22
CA LEU A 406 -19.46 9.15 0.22
C LEU A 406 -18.87 9.64 1.54
N LEU A 407 -18.63 10.94 1.70
CA LEU A 407 -18.12 11.49 2.95
C LEU A 407 -19.11 11.33 4.11
N GLU A 408 -20.41 11.47 3.86
CA GLU A 408 -21.45 11.22 4.85
C GLU A 408 -21.43 9.76 5.31
N ARG A 409 -21.27 8.80 4.39
CA ARG A 409 -21.17 7.37 4.72
C ARG A 409 -19.97 7.07 5.63
N TYR A 410 -18.86 7.78 5.45
CA TYR A 410 -17.61 7.59 6.23
C TYR A 410 -17.43 8.62 7.36
N GLN A 411 -18.47 9.38 7.72
CA GLN A 411 -18.37 10.37 8.81
C GLN A 411 -17.97 9.75 10.16
N ASN A 412 -18.30 8.47 10.38
CA ASN A 412 -17.99 7.70 11.57
C ASN A 412 -16.96 6.59 11.25
N LEU A 413 -15.97 6.90 10.41
CA LEU A 413 -14.93 5.94 10.08
C LEU A 413 -14.21 5.49 11.35
N ASN A 414 -14.38 4.23 11.70
CA ASN A 414 -13.70 3.59 12.80
C ASN A 414 -12.77 2.51 12.27
N VAL A 415 -11.58 2.45 12.84
CA VAL A 415 -10.52 1.50 12.43
C VAL A 415 -10.07 0.76 13.66
N LEU A 416 -9.84 -0.52 13.52
CA LEU A 416 -9.25 -1.33 14.58
C LEU A 416 -7.82 -0.84 14.84
N PRO A 417 -7.50 -0.37 16.06
CA PRO A 417 -6.17 0.14 16.34
C PRO A 417 -5.13 -0.97 16.30
N SER A 418 -3.98 -0.68 15.69
CA SER A 418 -2.79 -1.53 15.71
C SER A 418 -1.71 -0.89 16.56
N ALA A 419 -1.49 -1.45 17.71
CA ALA A 419 -0.47 -0.98 18.63
C ALA A 419 0.95 -1.25 18.12
N PHE A 420 1.17 -2.39 17.41
CA PHE A 420 2.47 -2.74 16.86
C PHE A 420 2.88 -1.81 15.72
N ILE A 421 2.04 -1.67 14.68
CA ILE A 421 2.31 -0.73 13.57
C ILE A 421 2.59 0.68 14.10
N SER A 422 1.75 1.14 15.02
CA SER A 422 1.88 2.48 15.57
C SER A 422 3.16 2.67 16.37
N ALA A 423 3.65 1.63 17.06
CA ALA A 423 4.95 1.65 17.74
C ALA A 423 6.13 1.85 16.78
N LEU A 424 5.96 1.55 15.48
CA LEU A 424 6.97 1.80 14.46
C LEU A 424 6.94 3.24 13.90
N CYS A 425 6.17 4.14 14.52
CA CYS A 425 5.96 5.52 14.07
C CYS A 425 6.12 6.51 15.24
N PRO A 426 7.14 7.38 15.21
CA PRO A 426 7.41 8.30 16.31
C PRO A 426 6.20 9.16 16.72
N CYS A 427 5.45 9.69 15.74
CA CYS A 427 4.27 10.52 16.01
C CYS A 427 3.17 9.79 16.79
N ALA A 428 3.00 8.49 16.59
CA ALA A 428 2.03 7.68 17.31
C ALA A 428 2.47 7.43 18.77
N ILE A 429 3.76 7.22 18.98
CA ILE A 429 4.34 7.11 20.32
C ILE A 429 4.16 8.43 21.09
N ASP A 430 4.54 9.56 20.49
CA ASP A 430 4.46 10.87 21.10
C ASP A 430 3.05 11.24 21.54
N LYS A 431 2.06 10.97 20.68
CA LYS A 431 0.64 11.24 20.96
C LYS A 431 -0.05 10.14 21.79
N ALA A 432 0.60 8.99 21.98
CA ALA A 432 0.04 7.80 22.61
C ALA A 432 -1.30 7.37 21.98
N ARG A 433 -1.38 7.36 20.65
CA ARG A 433 -2.58 7.05 19.87
C ARG A 433 -2.24 6.21 18.63
N ASN A 434 -3.25 5.52 18.12
CA ASN A 434 -3.11 4.81 16.85
C ASN A 434 -2.64 5.74 15.74
N ILE A 435 -1.78 5.24 14.84
CA ILE A 435 -1.17 6.03 13.77
C ILE A 435 -2.21 6.71 12.86
N THR A 436 -3.39 6.13 12.69
CA THR A 436 -4.49 6.74 11.92
C THR A 436 -5.06 8.00 12.57
N GLN A 437 -4.86 8.16 13.88
CA GLN A 437 -5.25 9.35 14.65
C GLN A 437 -4.05 10.26 14.94
N ALA A 438 -2.87 9.66 15.11
CA ALA A 438 -1.67 10.35 15.50
C ALA A 438 -0.90 10.98 14.34
N GLY A 439 -1.16 10.59 13.12
CA GLY A 439 -0.45 11.05 11.94
C GLY A 439 -0.42 12.58 11.80
N LYS A 440 0.53 13.06 11.03
CA LYS A 440 0.66 14.50 10.71
C LYS A 440 -0.38 14.94 9.68
N TYR A 441 -0.75 14.03 8.77
CA TYR A 441 -1.72 14.24 7.72
C TYR A 441 -2.87 13.24 7.86
N HIS A 442 -4.07 13.66 7.45
CA HIS A 442 -5.30 12.87 7.55
C HIS A 442 -6.08 12.90 6.24
N ASN A 443 -5.39 12.95 5.10
CA ASN A 443 -6.04 12.96 3.81
C ASN A 443 -6.59 11.57 3.48
N TRP A 444 -7.71 11.54 2.73
CA TRP A 444 -8.28 10.30 2.21
C TRP A 444 -8.11 10.24 0.70
N GLY A 445 -7.91 9.04 0.16
CA GLY A 445 -7.91 8.78 -1.28
C GLY A 445 -9.19 8.10 -1.72
N VAL A 446 -9.78 8.57 -2.81
CA VAL A 446 -10.96 7.98 -3.44
C VAL A 446 -10.70 7.82 -4.93
N HIS A 447 -11.02 6.66 -5.47
CA HIS A 447 -10.80 6.37 -6.89
C HIS A 447 -11.99 6.81 -7.77
N GLY A 448 -11.69 7.54 -8.86
CA GLY A 448 -12.59 7.69 -9.99
C GLY A 448 -12.34 6.54 -10.96
N THR A 449 -13.22 5.56 -11.01
CA THR A 449 -13.05 4.40 -11.88
C THR A 449 -13.60 4.63 -13.28
N GLY A 450 -13.05 3.96 -14.29
CA GLY A 450 -13.54 4.02 -15.66
C GLY A 450 -13.31 5.36 -16.35
N MET A 451 -12.27 6.10 -15.99
CA MET A 451 -11.99 7.45 -16.50
C MET A 451 -11.86 7.49 -18.03
N ALA A 452 -11.15 6.54 -18.63
CA ALA A 452 -11.01 6.46 -20.08
C ALA A 452 -12.37 6.20 -20.76
N VAL A 453 -13.19 5.31 -20.19
CA VAL A 453 -14.53 5.02 -20.70
C VAL A 453 -15.43 6.24 -20.59
N ALA A 454 -15.36 6.96 -19.48
CA ALA A 454 -16.13 8.20 -19.30
C ALA A 454 -15.70 9.28 -20.30
N ALA A 455 -14.41 9.40 -20.57
CA ALA A 455 -13.87 10.35 -21.55
C ALA A 455 -14.33 10.03 -22.98
N ASP A 456 -14.20 8.79 -23.41
CA ASP A 456 -14.65 8.34 -24.73
C ASP A 456 -16.17 8.49 -24.89
N SER A 457 -16.92 8.20 -23.82
CA SER A 457 -18.39 8.37 -23.81
C SER A 457 -18.77 9.83 -23.90
N LEU A 458 -18.07 10.72 -23.18
CA LEU A 458 -18.30 12.16 -23.21
C LEU A 458 -17.97 12.75 -24.60
N ALA A 459 -16.88 12.29 -25.22
CA ALA A 459 -16.50 12.69 -26.57
C ALA A 459 -17.52 12.20 -27.63
N ALA A 460 -18.00 10.96 -27.52
CA ALA A 460 -19.01 10.41 -28.41
C ALA A 460 -20.36 11.13 -28.27
N LEU A 461 -20.75 11.46 -27.04
CA LEU A 461 -21.96 12.24 -26.78
C LEU A 461 -21.89 13.65 -27.41
N ASP A 462 -20.77 14.34 -27.23
CA ASP A 462 -20.56 15.65 -27.87
C ASP A 462 -20.63 15.55 -29.39
N ASP A 463 -19.91 14.61 -29.97
CA ASP A 463 -19.87 14.41 -31.43
C ASP A 463 -21.25 14.10 -32.04
N VAL A 464 -21.95 13.11 -31.49
CA VAL A 464 -23.22 12.61 -32.04
C VAL A 464 -24.39 13.59 -31.81
N VAL A 465 -24.49 14.12 -30.59
CA VAL A 465 -25.66 14.93 -30.17
C VAL A 465 -25.45 16.42 -30.42
N PHE A 466 -24.32 16.98 -29.96
CA PHE A 466 -24.14 18.43 -29.92
C PHE A 466 -23.40 19.00 -31.14
N GLN A 467 -22.54 18.23 -31.79
CA GLN A 467 -21.80 18.69 -32.96
C GLN A 467 -22.48 18.29 -34.27
N LYS A 468 -22.82 17.02 -34.45
CA LYS A 468 -23.41 16.47 -35.67
C LYS A 468 -24.94 16.49 -35.70
N HIS A 469 -25.59 16.66 -34.53
CA HIS A 469 -27.05 16.66 -34.40
C HIS A 469 -27.73 15.43 -35.03
N LEU A 470 -27.11 14.25 -34.90
CA LEU A 470 -27.66 13.02 -35.48
C LEU A 470 -28.92 12.55 -34.75
N CYS A 471 -29.04 12.86 -33.49
CA CYS A 471 -30.24 12.67 -32.66
C CYS A 471 -30.24 13.68 -31.51
N SER A 472 -31.38 13.87 -30.87
CA SER A 472 -31.48 14.66 -29.65
C SER A 472 -30.91 13.92 -28.44
N LEU A 473 -30.57 14.64 -27.36
CA LEU A 473 -30.04 14.02 -26.15
C LEU A 473 -30.99 12.96 -25.54
N PRO A 474 -32.32 13.18 -25.44
CA PRO A 474 -33.24 12.15 -24.98
C PRO A 474 -33.34 10.93 -25.91
N GLU A 475 -33.26 11.12 -27.22
CA GLU A 475 -33.22 10.02 -28.18
C GLU A 475 -31.93 9.20 -28.02
N PHE A 476 -30.80 9.88 -27.88
CA PHE A 476 -29.51 9.20 -27.66
C PHE A 476 -29.54 8.38 -26.35
N ALA A 477 -30.11 8.92 -25.27
CA ALA A 477 -30.30 8.20 -24.01
C ALA A 477 -31.12 6.90 -24.21
N GLY A 478 -32.23 6.98 -24.98
CA GLY A 478 -33.06 5.82 -25.32
C GLY A 478 -32.27 4.79 -26.18
N ILE A 479 -31.52 5.25 -27.17
CA ILE A 479 -30.69 4.39 -28.03
C ILE A 479 -29.64 3.65 -27.21
N VAL A 480 -28.97 4.32 -26.27
CA VAL A 480 -28.00 3.71 -25.36
C VAL A 480 -28.68 2.71 -24.44
N HIS A 481 -29.84 3.07 -23.84
CA HIS A 481 -30.61 2.18 -22.98
C HIS A 481 -31.00 0.87 -23.71
N ASP A 482 -31.45 0.99 -24.97
CA ASP A 482 -31.84 -0.15 -25.79
C ASP A 482 -30.65 -0.87 -26.46
N ASN A 483 -29.43 -0.59 -26.01
CA ASN A 483 -28.20 -1.18 -26.54
C ASN A 483 -28.09 -1.04 -28.07
N PHE A 484 -28.44 0.12 -28.58
CA PHE A 484 -28.41 0.49 -30.01
C PHE A 484 -29.27 -0.38 -30.93
N GLN A 485 -30.28 -1.10 -30.39
CA GLN A 485 -31.18 -1.90 -31.23
C GLN A 485 -31.92 -1.01 -32.22
N GLY A 486 -31.84 -1.34 -33.52
CA GLY A 486 -32.45 -0.57 -34.59
C GLY A 486 -31.69 0.71 -35.01
N HIS A 487 -30.56 1.02 -34.39
CA HIS A 487 -29.77 2.23 -34.62
C HIS A 487 -28.30 1.87 -34.96
N ALA A 488 -28.13 1.00 -35.99
CA ALA A 488 -26.80 0.55 -36.39
C ALA A 488 -25.91 1.67 -36.97
N ASP A 489 -26.51 2.70 -37.53
CA ASP A 489 -25.86 3.91 -38.02
C ASP A 489 -25.26 4.73 -36.85
N ILE A 490 -26.02 4.98 -35.81
CA ILE A 490 -25.53 5.66 -34.60
C ILE A 490 -24.45 4.83 -33.89
N LEU A 491 -24.64 3.52 -33.81
CA LEU A 491 -23.61 2.63 -33.25
C LEU A 491 -22.30 2.67 -34.06
N ALA A 492 -22.41 2.70 -35.38
CA ALA A 492 -21.23 2.81 -36.27
C ALA A 492 -20.52 4.16 -36.06
N GLU A 493 -21.27 5.25 -35.90
CA GLU A 493 -20.74 6.57 -35.61
C GLU A 493 -19.99 6.59 -34.29
N VAL A 494 -20.61 6.11 -33.20
CA VAL A 494 -20.02 6.05 -31.86
C VAL A 494 -18.76 5.18 -31.85
N ARG A 495 -18.77 4.03 -32.54
CA ARG A 495 -17.63 3.09 -32.52
C ARG A 495 -16.46 3.50 -33.41
N ASN A 496 -16.75 4.03 -34.60
CA ASN A 496 -15.74 4.15 -35.65
C ASN A 496 -15.35 5.59 -35.99
N CYS A 497 -16.22 6.57 -35.69
CA CYS A 497 -16.02 7.97 -36.09
C CYS A 497 -15.80 8.90 -34.91
N ALA A 498 -16.49 8.70 -33.79
CA ALA A 498 -16.31 9.52 -32.59
C ALA A 498 -14.87 9.41 -32.05
N PRO A 499 -14.31 10.50 -31.52
CA PRO A 499 -12.94 10.52 -30.99
C PRO A 499 -12.72 9.48 -29.91
N LYS A 500 -11.55 8.83 -29.92
CA LYS A 500 -11.14 7.81 -28.93
C LYS A 500 -9.78 8.11 -28.34
N LEU A 501 -9.63 7.87 -27.05
CA LEU A 501 -8.34 7.92 -26.37
C LEU A 501 -7.35 6.91 -26.97
N GLY A 502 -6.08 7.29 -26.97
CA GLY A 502 -5.01 6.46 -27.52
C GLY A 502 -4.90 6.49 -29.05
N CYS A 503 -5.80 7.18 -29.74
CA CYS A 503 -5.80 7.32 -31.21
C CYS A 503 -5.16 8.62 -31.72
N ASN A 504 -4.45 9.34 -30.86
CA ASN A 504 -3.83 10.64 -31.17
C ASN A 504 -4.85 11.68 -31.71
N GLN A 505 -6.02 11.74 -31.10
CA GLN A 505 -7.11 12.66 -31.46
C GLN A 505 -7.28 13.72 -30.38
N PRO A 506 -7.00 15.02 -30.65
CA PRO A 506 -7.04 16.09 -29.65
C PRO A 506 -8.39 16.20 -28.93
N ALA A 507 -9.51 15.92 -29.60
CA ALA A 507 -10.84 15.98 -29.00
C ALA A 507 -11.02 14.91 -27.89
N ALA A 508 -10.46 13.72 -28.05
CA ALA A 508 -10.48 12.68 -27.01
C ALA A 508 -9.61 13.06 -25.82
N ASP A 509 -8.43 13.64 -26.06
CA ASP A 509 -7.55 14.13 -25.00
C ASP A 509 -8.20 15.28 -24.22
N GLN A 510 -8.91 16.19 -24.90
CA GLN A 510 -9.70 17.24 -24.26
C GLN A 510 -10.85 16.68 -23.42
N ALA A 511 -11.55 15.66 -23.90
CA ALA A 511 -12.60 15.00 -23.14
C ALA A 511 -12.04 14.36 -21.85
N LEU A 512 -10.86 13.74 -21.91
CA LEU A 512 -10.19 13.22 -20.71
C LEU A 512 -9.84 14.35 -19.73
N GLN A 513 -9.27 15.45 -20.20
CA GLN A 513 -8.95 16.60 -19.36
C GLN A 513 -10.20 17.18 -18.69
N GLU A 514 -11.34 17.25 -19.39
CA GLU A 514 -12.60 17.67 -18.82
C GLU A 514 -13.11 16.71 -17.73
N VAL A 515 -13.06 15.39 -17.97
CA VAL A 515 -13.45 14.39 -16.96
C VAL A 515 -12.56 14.49 -15.72
N VAL A 516 -11.25 14.59 -15.89
CA VAL A 516 -10.28 14.78 -14.79
C VAL A 516 -10.60 16.05 -14.00
N LYS A 517 -10.88 17.15 -14.73
CA LYS A 517 -11.21 18.42 -14.11
C LYS A 517 -12.50 18.33 -13.30
N LEU A 518 -13.57 17.79 -13.86
CA LEU A 518 -14.87 17.62 -13.19
C LEU A 518 -14.74 16.72 -11.96
N TRP A 519 -13.97 15.64 -12.08
CA TRP A 519 -13.67 14.74 -10.97
C TRP A 519 -12.93 15.45 -9.84
N LYS A 520 -11.88 16.20 -10.16
CA LYS A 520 -11.13 17.00 -9.19
C LYS A 520 -12.02 18.07 -8.54
N ASP A 521 -12.79 18.81 -9.35
CA ASP A 521 -13.63 19.92 -8.88
C ASP A 521 -14.77 19.42 -7.96
N ALA A 522 -15.24 18.19 -8.16
CA ALA A 522 -16.25 17.55 -7.29
C ALA A 522 -15.80 17.45 -5.83
N TRP A 523 -14.50 17.38 -5.56
CA TRP A 523 -13.93 17.28 -4.22
C TRP A 523 -13.46 18.60 -3.63
N GLN A 524 -13.47 19.68 -4.43
CA GLN A 524 -12.94 20.96 -4.01
C GLN A 524 -13.68 21.51 -2.78
N GLY A 525 -12.92 21.87 -1.74
CA GLY A 525 -13.44 22.42 -0.48
C GLY A 525 -14.08 21.39 0.45
N LEU A 526 -14.22 20.12 0.06
CA LEU A 526 -14.68 19.07 0.94
C LEU A 526 -13.55 18.64 1.90
N LYS A 527 -13.95 18.35 3.14
CA LYS A 527 -13.08 17.77 4.16
C LYS A 527 -13.67 16.48 4.69
N ASN A 528 -12.80 15.54 5.01
CA ASN A 528 -13.21 14.30 5.66
C ASN A 528 -13.45 14.50 7.17
N SER A 529 -13.97 13.48 7.86
CA SER A 529 -14.31 13.54 9.28
C SER A 529 -13.09 13.74 10.21
N GLN A 530 -11.87 13.54 9.72
CA GLN A 530 -10.62 13.80 10.44
C GLN A 530 -10.05 15.20 10.15
N GLY A 531 -10.75 16.02 9.36
CA GLY A 531 -10.35 17.38 8.99
C GLY A 531 -9.39 17.48 7.81
N GLY A 532 -8.95 16.35 7.25
CA GLY A 532 -8.09 16.27 6.07
C GLY A 532 -8.85 16.49 4.76
N LEU A 533 -8.10 16.59 3.66
CA LEU A 533 -8.62 16.69 2.31
C LEU A 533 -8.94 15.30 1.74
N VAL A 534 -9.68 15.28 0.64
CA VAL A 534 -9.85 14.07 -0.16
C VAL A 534 -9.06 14.20 -1.45
N ARG A 535 -8.18 13.24 -1.70
CA ARG A 535 -7.36 13.15 -2.92
C ARG A 535 -8.12 12.33 -3.97
N PRO A 536 -8.67 12.94 -5.03
CA PRO A 536 -9.33 12.20 -6.10
C PRO A 536 -8.28 11.52 -6.97
N GLY A 537 -8.14 10.22 -6.78
CA GLY A 537 -7.27 9.36 -7.57
C GLY A 537 -7.97 8.78 -8.79
N THR A 538 -7.21 8.04 -9.57
CA THR A 538 -7.72 7.19 -10.65
C THR A 538 -7.27 5.78 -10.37
N GLY A 539 -8.18 4.85 -10.37
CA GLY A 539 -7.86 3.46 -10.16
C GLY A 539 -9.04 2.60 -10.50
N SER A 540 -8.77 1.39 -10.88
CA SER A 540 -9.85 0.49 -11.25
C SER A 540 -9.81 -0.79 -10.45
N ALA A 541 -8.66 -1.40 -10.34
CA ALA A 541 -8.42 -2.61 -9.58
C ALA A 541 -9.68 -3.50 -9.44
N MET A 542 -10.03 -3.89 -8.22
CA MET A 542 -11.19 -4.74 -7.97
C MET A 542 -12.54 -4.05 -8.22
N TYR A 543 -12.59 -2.73 -8.25
CA TYR A 543 -13.85 -1.99 -8.49
C TYR A 543 -14.44 -2.27 -9.87
N TYR A 544 -13.64 -2.63 -10.86
CA TYR A 544 -14.14 -3.05 -12.17
C TYR A 544 -15.05 -4.27 -12.10
N ILE A 545 -14.83 -5.19 -11.20
CA ILE A 545 -15.66 -6.39 -11.05
C ILE A 545 -17.11 -5.99 -10.76
N TRP A 546 -17.31 -5.00 -9.90
CA TRP A 546 -18.66 -4.55 -9.52
C TRP A 546 -19.24 -3.59 -10.56
N HIS A 547 -18.47 -2.62 -11.01
CA HIS A 547 -18.93 -1.63 -11.97
C HIS A 547 -19.25 -2.22 -13.35
N SER A 548 -18.49 -3.23 -13.80
CA SER A 548 -18.76 -3.90 -15.07
C SER A 548 -20.09 -4.68 -15.08
N GLN A 549 -20.57 -5.13 -13.92
CA GLN A 549 -21.87 -5.77 -13.81
C GLN A 549 -23.01 -4.80 -14.15
N ASN A 550 -22.87 -3.52 -13.80
CA ASN A 550 -23.86 -2.49 -14.05
C ASN A 550 -23.71 -1.88 -15.46
N LEU A 551 -22.49 -1.77 -15.96
CA LEU A 551 -22.18 -1.14 -17.24
C LEU A 551 -22.22 -2.12 -18.42
N GLY A 552 -22.25 -3.42 -18.16
CA GLY A 552 -22.02 -4.46 -19.14
C GLY A 552 -20.53 -4.64 -19.42
N ALA A 553 -20.14 -5.85 -19.77
CA ALA A 553 -18.78 -6.15 -20.23
C ALA A 553 -18.62 -5.66 -21.68
N THR A 554 -17.66 -4.80 -21.92
CA THR A 554 -17.28 -4.37 -23.27
C THR A 554 -16.05 -5.11 -23.74
#